data_14f059f95633485d3dc6f005b75cb706
#
_entry.id   14f059f95633485d3dc6f005b75cb706
#
_cell.length_a   1.000
_cell.length_b   1.000
_cell.length_c   1.000
_cell.angle_alpha   90.00
_cell.angle_beta   90.00
_cell.angle_gamma   90.00
#
_symmetry.space_group_name_H-M   'P 1'
#
loop_
_entity.id
_entity.type
_entity.pdbx_description
1 polymer ?
#
loop_
_entity_poly.entity_id
_entity_poly.type
_entity_poly.pdbx_seq_one_letter_code
_entity_poly.pdbx_strand_id
1 'polypeptide(L)'
;LFMIGFTGTTVTKDLASFLTASKPGGVIFFRRNLESVQQIVDLTNGLQKLSPAQPLLIAIDQEGGRVSRLPAEFTIFPPCGQLGQCNSSELAYSAAATIAKELRAVGINMNMAPVLDVNSNPDNPVIGDRAFGAAPELVGEMGSATIGGLQDNMVIACGKHFPGHGDTATDSHRELPVVD
;
A
#
# COMPACT_ATOMS: atom_id res chain seq x y z
N LEU A 1 19.31 3.81 2.33
CA LEU A 1 18.22 2.99 2.88
C LEU A 1 17.45 2.37 1.72
N PHE A 2 17.35 1.03 1.68
CA PHE A 2 16.66 0.32 0.59
C PHE A 2 15.46 -0.42 1.14
N MET A 3 14.39 -0.50 0.34
CA MET A 3 13.27 -1.42 0.52
C MET A 3 13.33 -2.43 -0.63
N ILE A 4 13.19 -3.71 -0.34
CA ILE A 4 13.35 -4.78 -1.33
C ILE A 4 12.12 -5.68 -1.39
N GLY A 5 11.82 -6.21 -2.57
CA GLY A 5 10.89 -7.31 -2.77
C GLY A 5 11.63 -8.64 -2.87
N PHE A 6 10.93 -9.74 -2.63
CA PHE A 6 11.49 -11.09 -2.77
C PHE A 6 10.42 -12.06 -3.31
N THR A 7 10.82 -13.29 -3.56
CA THR A 7 9.92 -14.36 -4.02
C THR A 7 9.74 -15.41 -2.92
N GLY A 8 8.54 -15.94 -2.81
CA GLY A 8 8.19 -16.99 -1.85
C GLY A 8 7.41 -16.48 -0.65
N THR A 9 6.90 -17.41 0.13
CA THR A 9 5.96 -17.22 1.25
C THR A 9 6.58 -17.52 2.60
N THR A 10 7.88 -17.86 2.63
CA THR A 10 8.64 -18.21 3.84
C THR A 10 10.04 -17.58 3.83
N VAL A 11 10.64 -17.45 5.00
CA VAL A 11 12.03 -17.01 5.14
C VAL A 11 12.97 -18.19 4.84
N THR A 12 13.47 -18.24 3.60
CA THR A 12 14.48 -19.24 3.21
C THR A 12 15.87 -18.90 3.77
N LYS A 13 16.77 -19.87 3.77
CA LYS A 13 18.18 -19.64 4.19
C LYS A 13 18.87 -18.58 3.35
N ASP A 14 18.62 -18.57 2.03
CA ASP A 14 19.22 -17.61 1.11
C ASP A 14 18.68 -16.20 1.38
N LEU A 15 17.35 -16.04 1.55
CA LEU A 15 16.75 -14.77 1.93
C LEU A 15 17.29 -14.27 3.27
N ALA A 16 17.41 -15.13 4.28
CA ALA A 16 17.95 -14.78 5.58
C ALA A 16 19.42 -14.32 5.48
N SER A 17 20.24 -15.03 4.72
CA SER A 17 21.64 -14.67 4.48
C SER A 17 21.76 -13.32 3.77
N PHE A 18 20.94 -13.11 2.75
CA PHE A 18 20.90 -11.84 2.00
C PHE A 18 20.49 -10.66 2.89
N LEU A 19 19.39 -10.80 3.66
CA LEU A 19 18.88 -9.73 4.54
C LEU A 19 19.89 -9.39 5.65
N THR A 20 20.54 -10.40 6.23
CA THR A 20 21.57 -10.21 7.27
C THR A 20 22.80 -9.49 6.72
N ALA A 21 23.20 -9.77 5.49
CA ALA A 21 24.35 -9.14 4.86
C ALA A 21 24.04 -7.72 4.36
N SER A 22 22.90 -7.53 3.68
CA SER A 22 22.53 -6.25 3.03
C SER A 22 21.89 -5.24 3.98
N LYS A 23 21.28 -5.70 5.07
CA LYS A 23 20.60 -4.88 6.10
C LYS A 23 19.68 -3.81 5.47
N PRO A 24 18.69 -4.18 4.65
CA PRO A 24 17.75 -3.22 4.08
C PRO A 24 16.93 -2.55 5.19
N GLY A 25 16.39 -1.37 4.91
CA GLY A 25 15.48 -0.68 5.83
C GLY A 25 14.08 -1.30 5.87
N GLY A 26 13.73 -2.07 4.85
CA GLY A 26 12.42 -2.71 4.78
C GLY A 26 12.28 -3.71 3.65
N VAL A 27 11.12 -4.38 3.67
CA VAL A 27 10.66 -5.30 2.63
C VAL A 27 9.27 -4.89 2.15
N ILE A 28 8.95 -5.18 0.90
CA ILE A 28 7.61 -4.98 0.36
C ILE A 28 7.00 -6.30 -0.08
N PHE A 29 5.77 -6.58 0.36
CA PHE A 29 5.01 -7.74 -0.02
C PHE A 29 4.16 -7.49 -1.26
N PHE A 30 4.10 -8.51 -2.10
CA PHE A 30 3.20 -8.62 -3.22
C PHE A 30 2.32 -9.86 -3.03
N ARG A 31 1.27 -10.00 -3.85
CA ARG A 31 0.35 -11.13 -3.76
C ARG A 31 1.05 -12.49 -3.73
N ARG A 32 2.19 -12.63 -4.42
CA ARG A 32 3.00 -13.85 -4.45
C ARG A 32 3.64 -14.25 -3.11
N ASN A 33 3.59 -13.35 -2.12
CA ASN A 33 4.14 -13.58 -0.78
C ASN A 33 3.07 -13.94 0.26
N LEU A 34 1.78 -13.91 -0.11
CA LEU A 34 0.66 -13.94 0.83
C LEU A 34 -0.32 -15.06 0.48
N GLU A 35 -0.52 -16.00 1.42
CA GLU A 35 -1.38 -17.17 1.24
C GLU A 35 -2.52 -17.25 2.25
N SER A 36 -2.23 -17.03 3.54
CA SER A 36 -3.20 -17.08 4.63
C SER A 36 -2.77 -16.18 5.80
N VAL A 37 -3.70 -15.89 6.71
CA VAL A 37 -3.42 -15.08 7.91
C VAL A 37 -2.22 -15.64 8.69
N GLN A 38 -2.22 -16.95 8.99
CA GLN A 38 -1.15 -17.57 9.77
C GLN A 38 0.20 -17.53 9.04
N GLN A 39 0.21 -17.80 7.73
CA GLN A 39 1.44 -17.75 6.93
C GLN A 39 2.04 -16.34 6.94
N ILE A 40 1.21 -15.29 6.83
CA ILE A 40 1.69 -13.90 6.85
C ILE A 40 2.30 -13.55 8.21
N VAL A 41 1.66 -13.95 9.32
CA VAL A 41 2.18 -13.77 10.67
C VAL A 41 3.53 -14.48 10.84
N ASP A 42 3.66 -15.70 10.38
CA ASP A 42 4.90 -16.47 10.47
C ASP A 42 6.02 -15.81 9.64
N LEU A 43 5.69 -15.34 8.43
CA LEU A 43 6.61 -14.64 7.55
C LEU A 43 7.10 -13.33 8.16
N THR A 44 6.19 -12.47 8.64
CA THR A 44 6.53 -11.16 9.25
C THR A 44 7.37 -11.34 10.51
N ASN A 45 7.01 -12.27 11.38
CA ASN A 45 7.79 -12.60 12.56
C ASN A 45 9.17 -13.15 12.21
N GLY A 46 9.26 -14.00 11.18
CA GLY A 46 10.52 -14.55 10.69
C GLY A 46 11.46 -13.45 10.18
N LEU A 47 10.92 -12.50 9.41
CA LEU A 47 11.67 -11.36 8.89
C LEU A 47 12.15 -10.43 10.00
N GLN A 48 11.30 -10.09 10.97
CA GLN A 48 11.66 -9.20 12.08
C GLN A 48 12.78 -9.81 12.97
N LYS A 49 12.80 -11.13 13.16
CA LYS A 49 13.87 -11.82 13.89
C LYS A 49 15.26 -11.65 13.26
N LEU A 50 15.34 -11.38 11.96
CA LEU A 50 16.60 -11.15 11.26
C LEU A 50 17.18 -9.75 11.49
N SER A 51 16.39 -8.82 12.02
CA SER A 51 16.79 -7.42 12.24
C SER A 51 16.43 -6.93 13.65
N PRO A 52 16.95 -7.57 14.72
CA PRO A 52 16.53 -7.29 16.09
C PRO A 52 16.92 -5.90 16.59
N ALA A 53 18.00 -5.32 16.07
CA ALA A 53 18.48 -4.00 16.48
C ALA A 53 17.73 -2.86 15.78
N GLN A 54 17.16 -3.12 14.62
CA GLN A 54 16.44 -2.12 13.81
C GLN A 54 15.26 -2.79 13.12
N PRO A 55 14.04 -2.67 13.67
CA PRO A 55 12.85 -3.26 13.07
C PRO A 55 12.68 -2.89 11.60
N LEU A 56 12.38 -3.88 10.77
CA LEU A 56 12.13 -3.68 9.34
C LEU A 56 10.81 -2.95 9.12
N LEU A 57 10.80 -2.05 8.15
CA LEU A 57 9.56 -1.62 7.52
C LEU A 57 9.04 -2.77 6.67
N ILE A 58 7.84 -3.27 6.97
CA ILE A 58 7.16 -4.29 6.17
C ILE A 58 5.99 -3.62 5.48
N ALA A 59 6.13 -3.42 4.18
CA ALA A 59 5.22 -2.66 3.36
C ALA A 59 4.34 -3.53 2.46
N ILE A 60 3.19 -2.99 2.07
CA ILE A 60 2.26 -3.60 1.13
C ILE A 60 1.53 -2.51 0.32
N ASP A 61 1.05 -2.83 -0.88
CA ASP A 61 0.06 -2.04 -1.61
C ASP A 61 -1.35 -2.56 -1.28
N GLN A 62 -1.99 -1.99 -0.28
CA GLN A 62 -3.37 -2.31 0.09
C GLN A 62 -4.22 -1.06 -0.03
N GLU A 63 -4.62 -0.74 -1.28
CA GLU A 63 -5.40 0.46 -1.63
C GLU A 63 -6.91 0.21 -1.52
N GLY A 64 -7.33 -1.01 -1.73
CA GLY A 64 -8.71 -1.41 -2.01
C GLY A 64 -8.94 -1.63 -3.52
N GLY A 65 -10.14 -2.10 -3.88
CA GLY A 65 -10.47 -2.41 -5.26
C GLY A 65 -9.48 -3.37 -5.92
N ARG A 66 -9.06 -3.03 -7.14
CA ARG A 66 -8.13 -3.86 -7.94
C ARG A 66 -6.70 -3.94 -7.38
N VAL A 67 -6.33 -3.02 -6.49
CA VAL A 67 -5.02 -3.02 -5.84
C VAL A 67 -5.18 -3.46 -4.38
N SER A 68 -5.51 -4.73 -4.23
CA SER A 68 -5.62 -5.44 -2.97
C SER A 68 -4.75 -6.70 -3.04
N ARG A 69 -3.85 -6.87 -2.06
CA ARG A 69 -2.87 -7.97 -2.03
C ARG A 69 -3.23 -9.05 -1.03
N LEU A 70 -3.93 -8.67 0.03
CA LEU A 70 -4.32 -9.59 1.10
C LEU A 70 -5.25 -10.69 0.59
N PRO A 71 -5.15 -11.91 1.16
CA PRO A 71 -6.05 -13.01 0.81
C PRO A 71 -7.50 -12.79 1.27
N ALA A 72 -8.39 -13.68 0.87
CA ALA A 72 -9.85 -13.51 0.99
C ALA A 72 -10.39 -13.53 2.44
N GLU A 73 -9.57 -13.93 3.41
CA GLU A 73 -9.91 -13.88 4.83
C GLU A 73 -9.97 -12.45 5.40
N PHE A 74 -9.38 -11.48 4.68
CA PHE A 74 -9.38 -10.08 5.06
C PHE A 74 -10.57 -9.33 4.45
N THR A 75 -10.88 -8.17 5.02
CA THR A 75 -11.98 -7.34 4.53
C THR A 75 -11.71 -6.85 3.10
N ILE A 76 -12.70 -7.01 2.24
CA ILE A 76 -12.66 -6.52 0.86
C ILE A 76 -13.15 -5.07 0.85
N PHE A 77 -12.26 -4.15 0.49
CA PHE A 77 -12.58 -2.72 0.38
C PHE A 77 -12.84 -2.33 -1.07
N PRO A 78 -13.77 -1.38 -1.30
CA PRO A 78 -13.98 -0.82 -2.63
C PRO A 78 -12.76 -0.01 -3.09
N PRO A 79 -12.66 0.34 -4.39
CA PRO A 79 -11.66 1.27 -4.86
C PRO A 79 -11.89 2.69 -4.30
N CYS A 80 -10.81 3.48 -4.21
CA CYS A 80 -10.87 4.85 -3.67
C CYS A 80 -11.89 5.75 -4.39
N GLY A 81 -12.12 5.53 -5.70
CA GLY A 81 -13.11 6.26 -6.47
C GLY A 81 -14.54 6.10 -5.95
N GLN A 82 -14.89 4.92 -5.42
CA GLN A 82 -16.20 4.74 -4.79
C GLN A 82 -16.29 5.47 -3.44
N LEU A 83 -15.20 5.50 -2.65
CA LEU A 83 -15.15 6.30 -1.43
C LEU A 83 -15.25 7.79 -1.75
N GLY A 84 -14.59 8.25 -2.81
CA GLY A 84 -14.69 9.63 -3.30
C GLY A 84 -16.11 10.02 -3.71
N GLN A 85 -16.86 9.11 -4.36
CA GLN A 85 -18.27 9.33 -4.70
C GLN A 85 -19.16 9.49 -3.46
N CYS A 86 -18.82 8.83 -2.35
CA CYS A 86 -19.53 9.01 -1.07
C CYS A 86 -19.27 10.40 -0.47
N ASN A 87 -18.22 11.09 -0.88
CA ASN A 87 -17.81 12.42 -0.39
C ASN A 87 -17.84 12.52 1.15
N SER A 88 -17.27 11.52 1.81
CA SER A 88 -17.24 11.41 3.29
C SER A 88 -15.83 11.08 3.77
N SER A 89 -15.16 12.06 4.30
CA SER A 89 -13.84 11.91 4.92
C SER A 89 -13.87 10.98 6.15
N GLU A 90 -15.00 10.93 6.87
CA GLU A 90 -15.20 10.00 7.97
C GLU A 90 -15.21 8.53 7.49
N LEU A 91 -15.86 8.27 6.34
CA LEU A 91 -15.87 6.94 5.74
C LEU A 91 -14.47 6.55 5.24
N ALA A 92 -13.73 7.47 4.61
CA ALA A 92 -12.36 7.25 4.18
C ALA A 92 -11.43 6.93 5.36
N TYR A 93 -11.54 7.70 6.46
CA TYR A 93 -10.83 7.43 7.69
C TYR A 93 -11.17 6.04 8.26
N SER A 94 -12.45 5.69 8.36
CA SER A 94 -12.90 4.43 8.96
C SER A 94 -12.45 3.22 8.15
N ALA A 95 -12.49 3.30 6.82
CA ALA A 95 -11.96 2.27 5.92
C ALA A 95 -10.46 2.08 6.13
N ALA A 96 -9.69 3.18 6.14
CA ALA A 96 -8.25 3.15 6.35
C ALA A 96 -7.87 2.63 7.74
N ALA A 97 -8.61 3.00 8.78
CA ALA A 97 -8.42 2.50 10.14
C ALA A 97 -8.65 0.98 10.23
N THR A 98 -9.63 0.46 9.51
CA THR A 98 -9.89 -0.99 9.44
C THR A 98 -8.77 -1.71 8.70
N ILE A 99 -8.34 -1.21 7.54
CA ILE A 99 -7.18 -1.73 6.81
C ILE A 99 -5.95 -1.77 7.74
N ALA A 100 -5.68 -0.67 8.44
CA ALA A 100 -4.52 -0.59 9.32
C ALA A 100 -4.56 -1.63 10.45
N LYS A 101 -5.71 -1.85 11.09
CA LYS A 101 -5.88 -2.87 12.13
C LYS A 101 -5.59 -4.28 11.59
N GLU A 102 -6.09 -4.59 10.40
CA GLU A 102 -5.83 -5.88 9.75
C GLU A 102 -4.35 -6.05 9.40
N LEU A 103 -3.71 -5.02 8.82
CA LEU A 103 -2.28 -5.02 8.51
C LEU A 103 -1.43 -5.23 9.77
N ARG A 104 -1.74 -4.50 10.84
CA ARG A 104 -1.04 -4.63 12.12
C ARG A 104 -1.20 -6.00 12.75
N ALA A 105 -2.38 -6.59 12.65
CA ALA A 105 -2.65 -7.93 13.20
C ALA A 105 -1.72 -9.00 12.60
N VAL A 106 -1.27 -8.80 11.37
CA VAL A 106 -0.34 -9.73 10.69
C VAL A 106 1.11 -9.21 10.60
N GLY A 107 1.45 -8.15 11.34
CA GLY A 107 2.81 -7.64 11.45
C GLY A 107 3.27 -6.73 10.31
N ILE A 108 2.39 -6.30 9.42
CA ILE A 108 2.65 -5.29 8.39
C ILE A 108 2.51 -3.90 9.02
N ASN A 109 3.50 -3.03 8.83
CA ASN A 109 3.58 -1.73 9.50
C ASN A 109 3.64 -0.52 8.57
N MET A 110 3.58 -0.73 7.24
CA MET A 110 3.56 0.32 6.24
C MET A 110 2.60 -0.04 5.10
N ASN A 111 1.80 0.93 4.68
CA ASN A 111 0.94 0.80 3.50
C ASN A 111 1.35 1.83 2.45
N MET A 112 1.59 1.37 1.22
CA MET A 112 1.82 2.22 0.06
C MET A 112 0.49 2.80 -0.44
N ALA A 113 -0.15 3.56 0.43
CA ALA A 113 -1.43 4.25 0.25
C ALA A 113 -1.48 5.48 1.17
N PRO A 114 -2.33 6.47 0.86
CA PRO A 114 -3.32 6.54 -0.21
C PRO A 114 -2.75 6.91 -1.58
N VAL A 115 -3.57 6.68 -2.63
CA VAL A 115 -3.38 7.28 -3.94
C VAL A 115 -3.86 8.74 -3.87
N LEU A 116 -2.94 9.67 -4.10
CA LEU A 116 -3.18 11.13 -4.09
C LEU A 116 -3.20 11.73 -5.50
N ASP A 117 -3.18 10.87 -6.51
CA ASP A 117 -3.31 11.30 -7.90
C ASP A 117 -4.69 11.92 -8.13
N VAL A 118 -4.72 13.07 -8.78
CA VAL A 118 -5.95 13.69 -9.27
C VAL A 118 -6.24 13.13 -10.66
N ASN A 119 -7.33 12.39 -10.81
CA ASN A 119 -7.68 11.74 -12.08
C ASN A 119 -8.28 12.74 -13.07
N SER A 120 -7.48 13.72 -13.50
CA SER A 120 -7.86 14.78 -14.43
C SER A 120 -8.07 14.28 -15.86
N ASN A 121 -7.31 13.24 -16.25
CA ASN A 121 -7.47 12.56 -17.53
C ASN A 121 -8.41 11.33 -17.40
N PRO A 122 -9.64 11.37 -17.95
CA PRO A 122 -10.57 10.23 -17.88
C PRO A 122 -10.07 8.98 -18.63
N ASP A 123 -9.16 9.14 -19.58
CA ASP A 123 -8.59 8.05 -20.38
C ASP A 123 -7.31 7.47 -19.75
N ASN A 124 -6.97 7.89 -18.53
CA ASN A 124 -5.79 7.38 -17.83
C ASN A 124 -5.90 5.86 -17.60
N PRO A 125 -4.96 5.04 -18.13
CA PRO A 125 -5.08 3.58 -18.08
C PRO A 125 -4.65 2.97 -16.73
N VAL A 126 -3.99 3.76 -15.85
CA VAL A 126 -3.34 3.27 -14.63
C VAL A 126 -4.07 3.70 -13.37
N ILE A 127 -4.44 4.96 -13.27
CA ILE A 127 -5.06 5.54 -12.07
C ILE A 127 -6.56 5.27 -12.05
N GLY A 128 -7.35 5.94 -12.86
CA GLY A 128 -8.79 5.69 -12.93
C GLY A 128 -9.46 5.63 -11.56
N ASP A 129 -10.13 4.52 -11.28
CA ASP A 129 -10.85 4.26 -10.02
C ASP A 129 -9.97 4.13 -8.75
N ARG A 130 -8.65 4.11 -8.90
CA ARG A 130 -7.72 4.17 -7.77
C ARG A 130 -7.65 5.55 -7.14
N ALA A 131 -7.90 6.63 -7.89
CA ALA A 131 -8.02 7.99 -7.34
C ALA A 131 -9.37 8.20 -6.65
N PHE A 132 -9.41 9.08 -5.67
CA PHE A 132 -10.67 9.51 -5.04
C PHE A 132 -11.56 10.31 -6.01
N GLY A 133 -10.96 10.98 -6.98
CA GLY A 133 -11.70 11.76 -7.99
C GLY A 133 -10.80 12.63 -8.85
N ALA A 134 -11.45 13.54 -9.60
CA ALA A 134 -10.80 14.48 -10.50
C ALA A 134 -10.67 15.91 -9.92
N ALA A 135 -11.18 16.15 -8.70
CA ALA A 135 -11.08 17.43 -8.02
C ALA A 135 -9.96 17.39 -6.97
N PRO A 136 -8.95 18.28 -7.04
CA PRO A 136 -7.83 18.29 -6.11
C PRO A 136 -8.25 18.42 -4.65
N GLU A 137 -9.28 19.21 -4.36
CA GLU A 137 -9.81 19.44 -3.02
C GLU A 137 -10.36 18.13 -2.42
N LEU A 138 -11.15 17.38 -3.19
CA LEU A 138 -11.67 16.08 -2.77
C LEU A 138 -10.54 15.09 -2.50
N VAL A 139 -9.56 15.00 -3.42
CA VAL A 139 -8.41 14.10 -3.26
C VAL A 139 -7.62 14.47 -2.01
N GLY A 140 -7.40 15.76 -1.75
CA GLY A 140 -6.71 16.24 -0.56
C GLY A 140 -7.45 15.92 0.74
N GLU A 141 -8.76 16.12 0.79
CA GLU A 141 -9.59 15.81 1.96
C GLU A 141 -9.62 14.30 2.25
N MET A 142 -9.97 13.48 1.26
CA MET A 142 -10.05 12.03 1.38
C MET A 142 -8.68 11.40 1.68
N GLY A 143 -7.65 11.91 1.01
CA GLY A 143 -6.27 11.47 1.23
C GLY A 143 -5.79 11.76 2.65
N SER A 144 -6.06 12.95 3.18
CA SER A 144 -5.71 13.34 4.55
C SER A 144 -6.43 12.47 5.57
N ALA A 145 -7.72 12.20 5.37
CA ALA A 145 -8.50 11.32 6.23
C ALA A 145 -7.96 9.87 6.21
N THR A 146 -7.60 9.37 5.03
CA THR A 146 -7.00 8.04 4.87
C THR A 146 -5.65 7.95 5.58
N ILE A 147 -4.79 8.96 5.44
CA ILE A 147 -3.51 9.03 6.15
C ILE A 147 -3.76 9.00 7.68
N GLY A 148 -4.69 9.80 8.18
CA GLY A 148 -5.08 9.79 9.59
C GLY A 148 -5.52 8.39 10.06
N GLY A 149 -6.42 7.75 9.32
CA GLY A 149 -6.90 6.40 9.64
C GLY A 149 -5.80 5.35 9.71
N LEU A 150 -4.81 5.42 8.82
CA LEU A 150 -3.64 4.53 8.84
C LEU A 150 -2.74 4.83 10.04
N GLN A 151 -2.34 6.09 10.23
CA GLN A 151 -1.35 6.50 11.24
C GLN A 151 -1.86 6.39 12.67
N ASP A 152 -3.11 6.74 12.93
CA ASP A 152 -3.74 6.58 14.26
C ASP A 152 -3.83 5.11 14.67
N ASN A 153 -3.75 4.18 13.72
CA ASN A 153 -3.69 2.73 13.95
C ASN A 153 -2.30 2.15 13.69
N MET A 154 -1.24 2.96 13.84
CA MET A 154 0.16 2.53 13.85
C MET A 154 0.65 1.89 12.53
N VAL A 155 0.11 2.30 11.39
CA VAL A 155 0.59 1.95 10.06
C VAL A 155 1.12 3.21 9.38
N ILE A 156 2.35 3.16 8.89
CA ILE A 156 2.94 4.26 8.11
C ILE A 156 2.20 4.37 6.79
N ALA A 157 1.68 5.55 6.49
CA ALA A 157 1.07 5.87 5.21
C ALA A 157 2.13 6.39 4.23
N CYS A 158 2.02 5.99 2.97
CA CYS A 158 2.85 6.49 1.88
C CYS A 158 1.97 6.99 0.74
N GLY A 159 1.76 8.31 0.70
CA GLY A 159 1.01 8.96 -0.39
C GLY A 159 1.75 8.82 -1.73
N LYS A 160 0.99 8.54 -2.80
CA LYS A 160 1.55 8.27 -4.13
C LYS A 160 0.60 8.76 -5.23
N HIS A 161 1.09 9.01 -6.45
CA HIS A 161 2.42 8.80 -6.99
C HIS A 161 3.06 10.17 -7.30
N PHE A 162 3.98 10.61 -6.49
CA PHE A 162 4.66 11.90 -6.74
C PHE A 162 5.45 11.87 -8.06
N PRO A 163 5.40 12.93 -8.89
CA PRO A 163 4.73 14.24 -8.67
C PRO A 163 3.24 14.25 -9.03
N GLY A 164 2.67 13.17 -9.55
CA GLY A 164 1.29 12.98 -9.98
C GLY A 164 1.22 12.14 -11.26
N HIS A 165 0.31 11.17 -11.30
CA HIS A 165 0.12 10.26 -12.44
C HIS A 165 -1.29 10.36 -13.04
N GLY A 166 -2.18 11.15 -12.43
CA GLY A 166 -3.61 11.19 -12.81
C GLY A 166 -3.90 11.84 -14.14
N ASP A 167 -3.01 12.70 -14.64
CA ASP A 167 -3.14 13.41 -15.91
C ASP A 167 -2.48 12.69 -17.10
N THR A 168 -1.73 11.63 -16.86
CA THR A 168 -0.97 10.94 -17.90
C THR A 168 -1.87 10.11 -18.82
N ALA A 169 -1.49 10.01 -20.11
CA ALA A 169 -2.20 9.21 -21.11
C ALA A 169 -1.57 7.81 -21.30
N THR A 170 -0.43 7.53 -20.66
CA THR A 170 0.34 6.29 -20.85
C THR A 170 0.65 5.62 -19.52
N ASP A 171 0.88 4.31 -19.55
CA ASP A 171 1.26 3.52 -18.38
C ASP A 171 2.77 3.62 -18.15
N SER A 172 3.17 4.21 -17.00
CA SER A 172 4.56 4.36 -16.59
C SER A 172 5.34 3.04 -16.43
N HIS A 173 4.66 1.91 -16.37
CA HIS A 173 5.30 0.59 -16.38
C HIS A 173 5.74 0.15 -17.79
N ARG A 174 5.28 0.81 -18.84
CA ARG A 174 5.53 0.48 -20.25
C ARG A 174 6.27 1.57 -20.99
N GLU A 175 5.96 2.82 -20.70
CA GLU A 175 6.47 4.00 -21.38
C GLU A 175 6.76 5.11 -20.38
N LEU A 176 7.61 6.08 -20.75
CA LEU A 176 7.83 7.28 -19.96
C LEU A 176 6.66 8.25 -20.21
N PRO A 177 5.77 8.49 -19.23
CA PRO A 177 4.70 9.46 -19.36
C PRO A 177 5.29 10.87 -19.45
N VAL A 178 4.69 11.70 -20.29
CA VAL A 178 4.97 13.13 -20.39
C VAL A 178 3.71 13.89 -20.01
N VAL A 179 3.87 14.90 -19.16
CA VAL A 179 2.81 15.85 -18.77
C VAL A 179 3.33 17.23 -19.18
N ASP A 180 2.50 17.96 -19.93
CA ASP A 180 2.80 19.31 -20.43
C ASP A 180 2.52 20.40 -19.36
#